data_58641726655b173565cb71a3187d029e
#
_entry.id   58641726655b173565cb71a3187d029e
#
_cell.length_a   1.000
_cell.length_b   1.000
_cell.length_c   1.000
_cell.angle_alpha   90.00
_cell.angle_beta   90.00
_cell.angle_gamma   90.00
#
_symmetry.space_group_name_H-M   'P 1'
#
loop_
_entity.id
_entity.type
_entity.pdbx_description
1 polymer ?
#
loop_
_entity_poly.entity_id
_entity_poly.type
_entity_poly.pdbx_seq_one_letter_code
_entity_poly.pdbx_strand_id
1 'polypeptide(L)'
;MTNHKTTIHEKEVHVAWGDMDALGHVNNVRYFDYFQQARIEWLETLKLDLLQTTGPVVVHIACTFLKPVIYPATLILRSSLHSLGRSSLMMDHDLFQDDQIMAQGTCKIVWVDYLKNKSIQFPDEIRMLIP
;
A
#
# COMPACT_ATOMS: atom_id res chain seq x y z
N MET A 1 -15.30 -16.54 -8.89
CA MET A 1 -14.00 -16.01 -9.24
C MET A 1 -13.26 -15.63 -7.97
N THR A 2 -12.15 -16.28 -7.73
CA THR A 2 -11.35 -15.98 -6.56
C THR A 2 -10.40 -14.84 -6.89
N ASN A 3 -10.45 -13.75 -6.12
CA ASN A 3 -9.46 -12.70 -6.20
C ASN A 3 -8.20 -13.19 -5.51
N HIS A 4 -7.28 -13.75 -6.30
CA HIS A 4 -6.00 -14.15 -5.77
C HIS A 4 -5.19 -12.92 -5.41
N LYS A 5 -4.78 -12.85 -4.14
CA LYS A 5 -3.88 -11.83 -3.66
C LYS A 5 -2.48 -12.40 -3.61
N THR A 6 -1.54 -11.68 -4.19
CA THR A 6 -0.12 -12.01 -4.13
C THR A 6 0.55 -11.10 -3.13
N THR A 7 1.04 -11.65 -2.03
CA THR A 7 1.80 -10.87 -1.04
C THR A 7 3.15 -10.50 -1.64
N ILE A 8 3.47 -9.20 -1.64
CA ILE A 8 4.69 -8.69 -2.28
C ILE A 8 5.62 -7.97 -1.31
N HIS A 9 5.15 -7.63 -0.13
CA HIS A 9 5.97 -6.89 0.83
C HIS A 9 5.43 -7.08 2.24
N GLU A 10 6.35 -7.13 3.20
CA GLU A 10 6.00 -7.18 4.61
C GLU A 10 7.03 -6.39 5.38
N LYS A 11 6.59 -5.58 6.33
CA LYS A 11 7.50 -4.77 7.13
C LYS A 11 6.97 -4.56 8.53
N GLU A 12 7.87 -4.24 9.46
CA GLU A 12 7.48 -3.74 10.77
C GLU A 12 7.17 -2.25 10.70
N VAL A 13 6.14 -1.83 11.42
CA VAL A 13 5.79 -0.44 11.61
C VAL A 13 5.87 -0.13 13.10
N HIS A 14 6.78 0.75 13.48
CA HIS A 14 6.90 1.21 14.86
C HIS A 14 6.09 2.49 15.02
N VAL A 15 5.03 2.41 15.82
CA VAL A 15 4.20 3.57 16.09
C VAL A 15 5.01 4.58 16.88
N ALA A 16 5.03 5.83 16.43
CA ALA A 16 5.66 6.92 17.17
C ALA A 16 4.62 7.56 18.11
N TRP A 17 5.09 8.09 19.23
CA TRP A 17 4.19 8.78 20.15
C TRP A 17 3.44 9.92 19.45
N GLY A 18 4.09 10.65 18.54
CA GLY A 18 3.47 11.72 17.78
C GLY A 18 2.43 11.27 16.75
N ASP A 19 2.27 9.96 16.53
CA ASP A 19 1.21 9.44 15.65
C ASP A 19 -0.15 9.44 16.35
N MET A 20 -0.16 9.60 17.68
CA MET A 20 -1.38 9.61 18.48
C MET A 20 -2.13 10.93 18.33
N ASP A 21 -3.44 10.89 18.45
CA ASP A 21 -4.27 12.09 18.53
C ASP A 21 -4.82 12.31 19.95
N ALA A 22 -5.63 13.34 20.12
CA ALA A 22 -6.18 13.70 21.42
C ALA A 22 -7.16 12.67 21.97
N LEU A 23 -7.63 11.72 21.15
CA LEU A 23 -8.53 10.66 21.58
C LEU A 23 -7.78 9.45 22.14
N GLY A 24 -6.44 9.48 22.12
CA GLY A 24 -5.62 8.43 22.70
C GLY A 24 -5.36 7.24 21.79
N HIS A 25 -5.58 7.40 20.51
CA HIS A 25 -5.34 6.36 19.50
C HIS A 25 -4.47 6.92 18.39
N VAL A 26 -3.85 6.02 17.62
CA VAL A 26 -3.18 6.43 16.38
C VAL A 26 -4.20 7.15 15.50
N ASN A 27 -3.84 8.34 15.07
CA ASN A 27 -4.69 9.16 14.21
C ASN A 27 -4.97 8.40 12.90
N ASN A 28 -6.23 8.37 12.49
CA ASN A 28 -6.65 7.67 11.26
C ASN A 28 -5.82 8.05 10.04
N VAL A 29 -5.40 9.30 9.94
CA VAL A 29 -4.57 9.79 8.83
C VAL A 29 -3.21 9.10 8.79
N ARG A 30 -2.65 8.74 9.95
CA ARG A 30 -1.33 8.11 10.05
C ARG A 30 -1.28 6.73 9.39
N TYR A 31 -2.39 6.02 9.35
CA TYR A 31 -2.44 4.72 8.67
C TYR A 31 -2.08 4.87 7.19
N PHE A 32 -2.53 5.94 6.55
CA PHE A 32 -2.20 6.19 5.14
C PHE A 32 -0.71 6.51 4.95
N ASP A 33 -0.06 7.14 5.93
CA ASP A 33 1.38 7.32 5.91
C ASP A 33 2.11 5.98 5.95
N TYR A 34 1.67 5.06 6.82
CA TYR A 34 2.24 3.72 6.91
C TYR A 34 2.10 2.97 5.57
N PHE A 35 0.91 3.04 4.97
CA PHE A 35 0.63 2.37 3.69
C PHE A 35 1.46 2.97 2.56
N GLN A 36 1.58 4.29 2.52
CA GLN A 36 2.39 4.97 1.51
C GLN A 36 3.86 4.55 1.61
N GLN A 37 4.40 4.52 2.81
CA GLN A 37 5.79 4.12 3.02
C GLN A 37 6.02 2.68 2.54
N ALA A 38 5.11 1.77 2.87
CA ALA A 38 5.20 0.38 2.43
C ALA A 38 5.15 0.28 0.90
N ARG A 39 4.27 1.05 0.28
CA ARG A 39 4.14 1.06 -1.19
C ARG A 39 5.41 1.54 -1.87
N ILE A 40 6.00 2.61 -1.36
CA ILE A 40 7.25 3.16 -1.92
C ILE A 40 8.41 2.18 -1.73
N GLU A 41 8.53 1.56 -0.55
CA GLU A 41 9.57 0.56 -0.30
C GLU A 41 9.45 -0.62 -1.26
N TRP A 42 8.22 -1.10 -1.51
CA TRP A 42 8.01 -2.14 -2.48
C TRP A 42 8.43 -1.71 -3.88
N LEU A 43 8.02 -0.53 -4.32
CA LEU A 43 8.38 -0.01 -5.65
C LEU A 43 9.90 0.09 -5.82
N GLU A 44 10.61 0.47 -4.76
CA GLU A 44 12.07 0.53 -4.78
C GLU A 44 12.71 -0.85 -5.00
N THR A 45 12.06 -1.92 -4.51
CA THR A 45 12.58 -3.28 -4.71
C THR A 45 12.55 -3.71 -6.17
N LEU A 46 11.71 -3.10 -6.98
CA LEU A 46 11.57 -3.43 -8.39
C LEU A 46 12.68 -2.83 -9.26
N LYS A 47 13.46 -1.92 -8.68
CA LYS A 47 14.56 -1.22 -9.36
C LYS A 47 14.10 -0.51 -10.64
N LEU A 48 12.87 -0.03 -10.64
CA LEU A 48 12.34 0.78 -11.71
C LEU A 48 12.92 2.20 -11.61
N ASP A 49 13.16 2.82 -12.75
CA ASP A 49 13.57 4.22 -12.78
C ASP A 49 12.34 5.11 -12.62
N LEU A 50 12.02 5.49 -11.39
CA LEU A 50 10.88 6.34 -11.08
C LEU A 50 11.08 7.81 -11.45
N LEU A 51 12.30 8.17 -11.92
CA LEU A 51 12.58 9.51 -12.42
C LEU A 51 12.25 9.65 -13.89
N GLN A 52 11.83 8.57 -14.53
CA GLN A 52 11.44 8.60 -15.92
C GLN A 52 10.04 9.23 -16.11
N THR A 53 9.64 9.34 -17.36
CA THR A 53 8.38 10.00 -17.74
C THR A 53 7.15 9.14 -17.49
N THR A 54 7.33 7.91 -17.03
CA THR A 54 6.23 6.99 -16.72
C THR A 54 6.31 6.49 -15.28
N GLY A 55 5.18 6.18 -14.70
CA GLY A 55 5.16 5.67 -13.34
C GLY A 55 3.76 5.54 -12.77
N PRO A 56 3.68 5.22 -11.47
CA PRO A 56 2.42 5.01 -10.80
C PRO A 56 1.74 6.32 -10.39
N VAL A 57 0.40 6.28 -10.39
CA VAL A 57 -0.44 7.29 -9.76
C VAL A 57 -1.46 6.54 -8.90
N VAL A 58 -1.60 6.96 -7.65
CA VAL A 58 -2.64 6.44 -6.77
C VAL A 58 -3.90 7.26 -7.01
N VAL A 59 -4.98 6.59 -7.42
CA VAL A 59 -6.24 7.27 -7.78
C VAL A 59 -7.34 7.05 -6.76
N HIS A 60 -7.15 6.12 -5.82
CA HIS A 60 -8.13 5.83 -4.77
C HIS A 60 -7.43 5.25 -3.57
N ILE A 61 -7.81 5.69 -2.38
CA ILE A 61 -7.36 5.10 -1.12
C ILE A 61 -8.55 4.94 -0.19
N ALA A 62 -8.54 3.85 0.59
CA ALA A 62 -9.55 3.61 1.61
C ALA A 62 -8.94 2.77 2.73
N CYS A 63 -9.50 2.88 3.90
CA CYS A 63 -9.09 2.07 5.05
C CYS A 63 -10.29 1.78 5.94
N THR A 64 -10.40 0.52 6.36
CA THR A 64 -11.33 0.10 7.40
C THR A 64 -10.52 -0.10 8.68
N PHE A 65 -10.92 0.62 9.72
CA PHE A 65 -10.27 0.58 11.03
C PHE A 65 -11.04 -0.42 11.91
N LEU A 66 -10.45 -1.58 12.14
CA LEU A 66 -11.11 -2.67 12.86
C LEU A 66 -10.93 -2.56 14.36
N LYS A 67 -9.73 -2.17 14.82
CA LYS A 67 -9.43 -1.97 16.23
C LYS A 67 -8.46 -0.80 16.39
N PRO A 68 -8.61 0.01 17.44
CA PRO A 68 -7.71 1.13 17.66
C PRO A 68 -6.30 0.65 18.04
N VAL A 69 -5.30 1.33 17.51
CA VAL A 69 -3.91 1.10 17.86
C VAL A 69 -3.47 2.18 18.84
N ILE A 70 -2.74 1.79 19.87
CA ILE A 70 -2.29 2.68 20.93
C ILE A 70 -0.78 2.54 21.08
N TYR A 71 -0.09 3.68 21.16
CA TYR A 71 1.35 3.72 21.45
C TYR A 71 1.62 3.23 22.88
N PRO A 72 2.67 2.44 23.14
CA PRO A 72 3.64 1.94 22.16
C PRO A 72 3.13 0.68 21.47
N ALA A 73 3.42 0.57 20.19
CA ALA A 73 3.03 -0.61 19.42
C ALA A 73 4.02 -0.84 18.28
N THR A 74 4.27 -2.12 18.01
CA THR A 74 4.98 -2.57 16.82
C THR A 74 4.01 -3.40 16.01
N LEU A 75 3.79 -3.02 14.77
CA LEU A 75 2.81 -3.62 13.89
C LEU A 75 3.51 -4.32 12.74
N ILE A 76 2.86 -5.32 12.16
CA ILE A 76 3.29 -5.93 10.91
C ILE A 76 2.36 -5.46 9.81
N LEU A 77 2.92 -4.87 8.77
CA LEU A 77 2.16 -4.43 7.60
C LEU A 77 2.46 -5.36 6.45
N ARG A 78 1.43 -6.03 5.95
CA ARG A 78 1.53 -6.95 4.81
C ARG A 78 0.83 -6.35 3.62
N SER A 79 1.56 -6.21 2.51
CA SER A 79 1.03 -5.64 1.27
C SER A 79 0.86 -6.72 0.21
N SER A 80 -0.27 -6.68 -0.47
CA SER A 80 -0.64 -7.68 -1.47
C SER A 80 -1.22 -7.00 -2.70
N LEU A 81 -1.03 -7.63 -3.86
CA LEU A 81 -1.57 -7.16 -5.14
C LEU A 81 -2.67 -8.08 -5.62
N HIS A 82 -3.67 -7.50 -6.27
CA HIS A 82 -4.72 -8.26 -6.92
C HIS A 82 -5.39 -7.42 -8.02
N SER A 83 -6.24 -8.05 -8.79
CA SER A 83 -7.07 -7.39 -9.81
C SER A 83 -6.25 -6.59 -10.81
N LEU A 84 -5.18 -7.21 -11.33
CA LEU A 84 -4.34 -6.59 -12.36
C LEU A 84 -5.12 -6.46 -13.67
N GLY A 85 -5.30 -5.22 -14.11
CA GLY A 85 -5.78 -4.91 -15.45
C GLY A 85 -4.64 -4.50 -16.38
N ARG A 86 -4.99 -3.86 -17.49
CA ARG A 86 -3.98 -3.34 -18.42
C ARG A 86 -3.14 -2.24 -17.76
N SER A 87 -3.80 -1.30 -17.13
CA SER A 87 -3.16 -0.11 -16.57
C SER A 87 -3.59 0.19 -15.13
N SER A 88 -4.41 -0.67 -14.50
CA SER A 88 -4.85 -0.50 -13.13
C SER A 88 -4.56 -1.76 -12.30
N LEU A 89 -4.36 -1.57 -11.00
CA LEU A 89 -3.97 -2.61 -10.07
C LEU A 89 -4.48 -2.23 -8.68
N MET A 90 -4.99 -3.21 -7.95
CA MET A 90 -5.36 -3.00 -6.54
C MET A 90 -4.23 -3.47 -5.65
N MET A 91 -3.92 -2.69 -4.63
CA MET A 91 -2.95 -3.04 -3.60
C MET A 91 -3.61 -2.93 -2.23
N ASP A 92 -3.57 -4.01 -1.48
CA ASP A 92 -4.11 -4.07 -0.14
C ASP A 92 -2.98 -4.00 0.88
N HIS A 93 -3.26 -3.37 2.02
CA HIS A 93 -2.36 -3.26 3.14
C HIS A 93 -3.07 -3.73 4.40
N ASP A 94 -2.67 -4.90 4.90
CA ASP A 94 -3.22 -5.43 6.15
C ASP A 94 -2.25 -5.12 7.28
N LEU A 95 -2.77 -4.53 8.34
CA LEU A 95 -1.98 -4.10 9.50
C LEU A 95 -2.32 -4.98 10.70
N PHE A 96 -1.31 -5.68 11.22
CA PHE A 96 -1.47 -6.65 12.31
C PHE A 96 -0.74 -6.19 13.56
N GLN A 97 -1.34 -6.48 14.70
CA GLN A 97 -0.68 -6.42 16.01
C GLN A 97 -0.90 -7.77 16.69
N ASP A 98 0.21 -8.47 16.99
CA ASP A 98 0.15 -9.79 17.66
C ASP A 98 -0.83 -10.75 16.96
N ASP A 99 -0.70 -10.88 15.65
CA ASP A 99 -1.52 -11.73 14.78
C ASP A 99 -2.99 -11.31 14.66
N GLN A 100 -3.35 -10.17 15.26
CA GLN A 100 -4.69 -9.61 15.15
C GLN A 100 -4.70 -8.49 14.11
N ILE A 101 -5.65 -8.57 13.18
CA ILE A 101 -5.79 -7.53 12.17
C ILE A 101 -6.42 -6.28 12.80
N MET A 102 -5.72 -5.16 12.67
CA MET A 102 -6.13 -3.89 13.27
C MET A 102 -6.77 -2.97 12.24
N ALA A 103 -6.31 -3.04 10.99
CA ALA A 103 -6.82 -2.21 9.90
C ALA A 103 -6.59 -2.88 8.57
N GLN A 104 -7.44 -2.56 7.60
CA GLN A 104 -7.33 -3.04 6.22
C GLN A 104 -7.40 -1.85 5.29
N GLY A 105 -6.26 -1.54 4.67
CA GLY A 105 -6.17 -0.49 3.67
C GLY A 105 -6.22 -1.05 2.26
N THR A 106 -6.65 -0.23 1.33
CA THR A 106 -6.61 -0.56 -0.08
C THR A 106 -6.33 0.70 -0.90
N CYS A 107 -5.65 0.52 -2.02
CA CYS A 107 -5.48 1.60 -2.98
C CYS A 107 -5.57 1.07 -4.39
N LYS A 108 -5.98 1.95 -5.31
CA LYS A 108 -5.96 1.67 -6.74
C LYS A 108 -4.81 2.44 -7.34
N ILE A 109 -3.94 1.72 -8.04
CA ILE A 109 -2.77 2.26 -8.71
C ILE A 109 -3.01 2.19 -10.21
N VAL A 110 -2.71 3.28 -10.91
CA VAL A 110 -2.76 3.36 -12.37
C VAL A 110 -1.35 3.70 -12.85
N TRP A 111 -0.88 3.01 -13.89
CA TRP A 111 0.39 3.33 -14.51
C TRP A 111 0.17 4.32 -15.63
N VAL A 112 0.93 5.41 -15.64
CA VAL A 112 0.68 6.52 -16.56
C VAL A 112 1.97 7.00 -17.23
N ASP A 113 1.79 7.61 -18.38
CA ASP A 113 2.79 8.46 -19.01
C ASP A 113 2.53 9.88 -18.55
N TYR A 114 3.44 10.42 -17.72
CA TYR A 114 3.26 11.74 -17.10
C TYR A 114 3.30 12.88 -18.12
N LEU A 115 4.03 12.71 -19.21
CA LEU A 115 4.14 13.74 -20.24
C LEU A 115 2.89 13.81 -21.10
N LYS A 116 2.35 12.66 -21.47
CA LYS A 116 1.15 12.56 -22.29
C LYS A 116 -0.14 12.59 -21.48
N ASN A 117 -0.02 12.46 -20.17
CA ASN A 117 -1.15 12.41 -19.23
C ASN A 117 -2.16 11.30 -19.61
N LYS A 118 -1.63 10.12 -19.93
CA LYS A 118 -2.42 8.95 -20.34
C LYS A 118 -2.01 7.72 -19.55
N SER A 119 -2.99 6.84 -19.30
CA SER A 119 -2.70 5.53 -18.72
C SER A 119 -1.99 4.65 -19.75
N ILE A 120 -1.05 3.85 -19.25
CA ILE A 120 -0.29 2.91 -20.07
C ILE A 120 -0.22 1.57 -19.36
N GLN A 121 0.19 0.55 -20.10
CA GLN A 121 0.34 -0.79 -19.55
C GLN A 121 1.43 -0.82 -18.48
N PHE A 122 1.20 -1.61 -17.42
CA PHE A 122 2.20 -1.84 -16.40
C PHE A 122 3.45 -2.47 -17.00
N PRO A 123 4.65 -2.14 -16.46
CA PRO A 123 5.88 -2.79 -16.88
C PRO A 123 5.87 -4.27 -16.52
N ASP A 124 6.66 -5.06 -17.26
CA ASP A 124 6.74 -6.50 -17.08
C ASP A 124 7.15 -6.89 -15.68
N GLU A 125 8.00 -6.11 -15.02
CA GLU A 125 8.46 -6.36 -13.65
C GLU A 125 7.27 -6.48 -12.68
N ILE A 126 6.19 -5.76 -12.93
CA ILE A 126 4.97 -5.84 -12.13
C ILE A 126 4.06 -6.94 -12.65
N ARG A 127 3.87 -7.00 -13.96
CA ARG A 127 2.97 -8.00 -14.55
C ARG A 127 3.39 -9.43 -14.22
N MET A 128 4.68 -9.68 -14.11
CA MET A 128 5.22 -11.00 -13.78
C MET A 128 4.94 -11.44 -12.34
N LEU A 129 4.61 -10.50 -11.45
CA LEU A 129 4.34 -10.80 -10.04
C LEU A 129 2.97 -11.44 -9.84
N ILE A 130 2.05 -11.25 -10.78
CA ILE A 130 0.66 -11.68 -10.62
C ILE A 130 0.37 -12.75 -11.67
N PRO A 131 0.00 -13.98 -11.22
CA PRO A 131 -0.30 -15.05 -12.14
C PRO A 131 -1.57 -14.80 -12.96
#